data_7a02c1f67821713c694d38809d33a7f3
#
_entry.id   7a02c1f67821713c694d38809d33a7f3
#
_cell.length_a   1.000
_cell.length_b   1.000
_cell.length_c   1.000
_cell.angle_alpha   90.00
_cell.angle_beta   90.00
_cell.angle_gamma   90.00
#
_symmetry.space_group_name_H-M   'P 1'
#
loop_
_entity.id
_entity.type
_entity.pdbx_description
1 polymer ?
#
loop_
_entity_poly.entity_id
_entity_poly.type
_entity_poly.pdbx_seq_one_letter_code
_entity_poly.pdbx_strand_id
1 'polypeptide(L)'
;YKRQEYEYTFETFIVGSSNKFAHAAAQAVAANPGGAYNPLFIYGNSGLGKTHLLNAICYEIRLSNPNSDILYVRGEDFTNELITSIAEKKMIDFHNKYRKVDVLLVDDVQFISGKIQTQEEFFHTFENLSQAGKQIVLTSDRPPKEILTLEDRLRTRFEWGLLADIQPPDLETVSYTHLRAH
;
A
#
# COMPACT_ATOMS: atom_id res chain seq x y z
N TYR A 1 0.89 -1.13 20.27
CA TYR A 1 1.22 -1.87 19.05
C TYR A 1 0.39 -3.15 18.91
N LYS A 2 0.36 -4.04 19.91
CA LYS A 2 -0.39 -5.31 19.84
C LYS A 2 -1.92 -5.16 19.72
N ARG A 3 -2.50 -4.08 20.23
CA ARG A 3 -3.96 -3.88 20.20
C ARG A 3 -4.47 -3.45 18.81
N GLN A 4 -3.66 -2.72 18.03
CA GLN A 4 -4.01 -2.30 16.68
C GLN A 4 -3.95 -3.46 15.67
N GLU A 5 -3.10 -4.46 15.90
CA GLU A 5 -2.93 -5.61 15.00
C GLU A 5 -4.20 -6.47 14.89
N TYR A 6 -4.98 -6.58 15.97
CA TYR A 6 -6.23 -7.35 15.96
C TYR A 6 -7.42 -6.60 15.37
N GLU A 7 -7.33 -5.28 15.29
CA GLU A 7 -8.46 -4.43 14.86
C GLU A 7 -8.59 -4.36 13.34
N TYR A 8 -7.49 -4.54 12.58
CA TYR A 8 -7.42 -4.39 11.13
C TYR A 8 -6.96 -5.68 10.46
N THR A 9 -7.83 -6.69 10.47
CA THR A 9 -7.62 -7.98 9.80
C THR A 9 -8.59 -8.12 8.63
N PHE A 10 -8.39 -9.15 7.79
CA PHE A 10 -9.37 -9.47 6.75
C PHE A 10 -10.72 -9.87 7.32
N GLU A 11 -10.74 -10.53 8.48
CA GLU A 11 -11.97 -10.94 9.15
C GLU A 11 -12.77 -9.76 9.69
N THR A 12 -12.11 -8.70 10.14
CA THR A 12 -12.77 -7.49 10.66
C THR A 12 -13.15 -6.50 9.56
N PHE A 13 -12.68 -6.72 8.33
CA PHE A 13 -13.02 -5.88 7.18
C PHE A 13 -14.44 -6.20 6.70
N ILE A 14 -15.26 -5.16 6.57
CA ILE A 14 -16.65 -5.33 6.13
C ILE A 14 -16.72 -5.36 4.62
N VAL A 15 -16.99 -6.56 4.06
CA VAL A 15 -17.02 -6.78 2.61
C VAL A 15 -18.42 -6.52 2.07
N GLY A 16 -18.48 -5.76 0.98
CA GLY A 16 -19.68 -5.51 0.19
C GLY A 16 -19.35 -5.43 -1.28
N SER A 17 -20.33 -5.18 -2.13
CA SER A 17 -20.13 -5.10 -3.59
C SER A 17 -19.15 -4.01 -3.99
N SER A 18 -19.02 -2.93 -3.18
CA SER A 18 -18.17 -1.77 -3.46
C SER A 18 -16.68 -2.02 -3.22
N ASN A 19 -16.30 -3.03 -2.43
CA ASN A 19 -14.92 -3.30 -2.04
C ASN A 19 -14.50 -4.77 -2.17
N LYS A 20 -15.39 -5.61 -2.64
CA LYS A 20 -15.20 -7.07 -2.75
C LYS A 20 -13.94 -7.43 -3.56
N PHE A 21 -13.74 -6.74 -4.68
CA PHE A 21 -12.60 -7.00 -5.55
C PHE A 21 -11.27 -6.64 -4.87
N ALA A 22 -11.19 -5.47 -4.25
CA ALA A 22 -9.98 -5.03 -3.54
C ALA A 22 -9.66 -5.95 -2.36
N HIS A 23 -10.68 -6.39 -1.62
CA HIS A 23 -10.53 -7.34 -0.52
C HIS A 23 -9.95 -8.67 -1.02
N ALA A 24 -10.51 -9.24 -2.09
CA ALA A 24 -10.03 -10.49 -2.68
C ALA A 24 -8.58 -10.38 -3.19
N ALA A 25 -8.26 -9.26 -3.86
CA ALA A 25 -6.90 -9.00 -4.36
C ALA A 25 -5.89 -8.89 -3.20
N ALA A 26 -6.26 -8.20 -2.13
CA ALA A 26 -5.42 -8.08 -0.94
C ALA A 26 -5.16 -9.44 -0.27
N GLN A 27 -6.19 -10.28 -0.17
CA GLN A 27 -6.04 -11.64 0.35
C GLN A 27 -5.10 -12.48 -0.52
N ALA A 28 -5.20 -12.39 -1.84
CA ALA A 28 -4.33 -13.10 -2.77
C ALA A 28 -2.87 -12.69 -2.61
N VAL A 29 -2.61 -11.40 -2.45
CA VAL A 29 -1.26 -10.87 -2.19
C VAL A 29 -0.71 -11.38 -0.85
N ALA A 30 -1.53 -11.36 0.19
CA ALA A 30 -1.11 -11.86 1.52
C ALA A 30 -0.78 -13.34 1.51
N ALA A 31 -1.51 -14.14 0.71
CA ALA A 31 -1.29 -15.58 0.59
C ALA A 31 -0.01 -15.93 -0.20
N ASN A 32 0.38 -15.09 -1.17
CA ASN A 32 1.54 -15.35 -2.04
C ASN A 32 2.26 -14.03 -2.40
N PRO A 33 2.98 -13.42 -1.44
CA PRO A 33 3.68 -12.16 -1.69
C PRO A 33 4.69 -12.28 -2.84
N GLY A 34 4.64 -11.32 -3.75
CA GLY A 34 5.51 -11.29 -4.93
C GLY A 34 5.03 -12.15 -6.10
N GLY A 35 4.08 -13.05 -5.89
CA GLY A 35 3.65 -14.04 -6.87
C GLY A 35 2.28 -13.80 -7.51
N ALA A 36 1.36 -13.11 -6.82
CA ALA A 36 0.00 -12.91 -7.33
C ALA A 36 -0.10 -11.61 -8.15
N TYR A 37 -0.16 -10.47 -7.47
CA TYR A 37 -0.29 -9.15 -8.08
C TYR A 37 0.83 -8.24 -7.57
N ASN A 38 1.72 -7.80 -8.43
CA ASN A 38 2.84 -6.97 -8.02
C ASN A 38 3.17 -5.90 -9.06
N PRO A 39 2.93 -4.63 -8.77
CA PRO A 39 2.32 -4.13 -7.52
C PRO A 39 0.81 -4.35 -7.46
N LEU A 40 0.26 -4.32 -6.26
CA LEU A 40 -1.18 -4.14 -6.05
C LEU A 40 -1.41 -2.66 -5.73
N PHE A 41 -2.25 -2.00 -6.51
CA PHE A 41 -2.58 -0.59 -6.34
C PHE A 41 -4.07 -0.46 -5.99
N ILE A 42 -4.35 -0.04 -4.76
CA ILE A 42 -5.71 0.11 -4.25
C ILE A 42 -6.05 1.60 -4.20
N TYR A 43 -7.13 2.00 -4.85
CA TYR A 43 -7.53 3.40 -4.86
C TYR A 43 -9.01 3.58 -4.55
N GLY A 44 -9.34 4.76 -4.05
CA GLY A 44 -10.69 5.15 -3.67
C GLY A 44 -10.66 6.32 -2.70
N ASN A 45 -11.80 6.95 -2.49
CA ASN A 45 -11.92 8.08 -1.58
C ASN A 45 -11.44 7.74 -0.17
N SER A 46 -11.07 8.77 0.60
CA SER A 46 -10.62 8.61 1.98
C SER A 46 -11.69 7.93 2.83
N GLY A 47 -11.26 7.12 3.80
CA GLY A 47 -12.16 6.50 4.76
C GLY A 47 -12.87 5.23 4.29
N LEU A 48 -12.49 4.68 3.13
CA LEU A 48 -13.13 3.49 2.55
C LEU A 48 -12.46 2.16 2.91
N GLY A 49 -11.42 2.19 3.75
CA GLY A 49 -10.79 0.97 4.24
C GLY A 49 -9.47 0.58 3.58
N LYS A 50 -8.84 1.48 2.80
CA LYS A 50 -7.55 1.20 2.16
C LYS A 50 -6.46 0.88 3.18
N THR A 51 -6.32 1.71 4.22
CA THR A 51 -5.36 1.48 5.30
C THR A 51 -5.64 0.17 6.04
N HIS A 52 -6.91 -0.16 6.26
CA HIS A 52 -7.31 -1.43 6.86
C HIS A 52 -6.78 -2.61 6.03
N LEU A 53 -6.92 -2.57 4.71
CA LEU A 53 -6.43 -3.64 3.84
C LEU A 53 -4.90 -3.77 3.89
N LEU A 54 -4.16 -2.67 3.94
CA LEU A 54 -2.69 -2.73 4.11
C LEU A 54 -2.31 -3.40 5.42
N ASN A 55 -2.97 -3.03 6.51
CA ASN A 55 -2.70 -3.63 7.82
C ASN A 55 -3.09 -5.11 7.86
N ALA A 56 -4.18 -5.48 7.19
CA ALA A 56 -4.61 -6.87 7.08
C ALA A 56 -3.59 -7.73 6.32
N ILE A 57 -3.04 -7.21 5.22
CA ILE A 57 -1.97 -7.87 4.46
C ILE A 57 -0.74 -8.09 5.36
N CYS A 58 -0.33 -7.05 6.07
CA CYS A 58 0.82 -7.12 6.99
C CYS A 58 0.61 -8.20 8.06
N TYR A 59 -0.56 -8.20 8.69
CA TYR A 59 -0.92 -9.18 9.72
C TYR A 59 -0.87 -10.62 9.20
N GLU A 60 -1.49 -10.89 8.06
CA GLU A 60 -1.52 -12.23 7.46
C GLU A 60 -0.13 -12.74 7.06
N ILE A 61 0.70 -11.87 6.47
CA ILE A 61 2.06 -12.25 6.10
C ILE A 61 2.88 -12.58 7.35
N ARG A 62 2.74 -11.79 8.41
CA ARG A 62 3.45 -12.06 9.68
C ARG A 62 3.05 -13.38 10.33
N LEU A 63 1.77 -13.76 10.21
CA LEU A 63 1.31 -15.05 10.70
C LEU A 63 1.91 -16.21 9.91
N SER A 64 1.97 -16.07 8.57
CA SER A 64 2.48 -17.11 7.68
C SER A 64 4.01 -17.21 7.71
N ASN A 65 4.68 -16.08 7.80
CA ASN A 65 6.14 -15.96 7.77
C ASN A 65 6.61 -14.87 8.74
N PRO A 66 6.82 -15.23 10.03
CA PRO A 66 7.26 -14.27 11.05
C PRO A 66 8.60 -13.61 10.77
N ASN A 67 9.43 -14.20 9.88
CA ASN A 67 10.75 -13.66 9.53
C ASN A 67 10.70 -12.72 8.33
N SER A 68 9.54 -12.50 7.72
CA SER A 68 9.39 -11.58 6.60
C SER A 68 9.62 -10.14 7.05
N ASP A 69 10.45 -9.42 6.31
CA ASP A 69 10.74 -8.01 6.55
C ASP A 69 9.70 -7.15 5.84
N ILE A 70 8.75 -6.62 6.60
CA ILE A 70 7.62 -5.85 6.10
C ILE A 70 7.78 -4.40 6.56
N LEU A 71 7.76 -3.47 5.61
CA LEU A 71 7.82 -2.04 5.89
C LEU A 71 6.52 -1.38 5.44
N TYR A 72 5.84 -0.76 6.39
CA TYR A 72 4.70 0.13 6.15
C TYR A 72 5.15 1.57 6.26
N VAL A 73 4.83 2.40 5.27
CA VAL A 73 5.14 3.82 5.27
C VAL A 73 4.02 4.60 4.57
N ARG A 74 3.76 5.81 5.01
CA ARG A 74 2.88 6.74 4.30
C ARG A 74 3.71 7.51 3.27
N GLY A 75 3.09 7.87 2.14
CA GLY A 75 3.78 8.63 1.08
C GLY A 75 4.42 9.92 1.58
N GLU A 76 3.72 10.64 2.46
CA GLU A 76 4.24 11.86 3.10
C GLU A 76 5.47 11.59 3.96
N ASP A 77 5.44 10.52 4.75
CA ASP A 77 6.55 10.16 5.63
C ASP A 77 7.78 9.70 4.85
N PHE A 78 7.58 9.00 3.74
CA PHE A 78 8.67 8.65 2.81
C PHE A 78 9.39 9.91 2.33
N THR A 79 8.64 10.92 1.91
CA THR A 79 9.20 12.21 1.46
C THR A 79 9.97 12.89 2.57
N ASN A 80 9.40 12.99 3.77
CA ASN A 80 10.04 13.65 4.90
C ASN A 80 11.31 12.93 5.33
N GLU A 81 11.31 11.61 5.35
CA GLU A 81 12.48 10.80 5.68
C GLU A 81 13.59 10.96 4.63
N LEU A 82 13.22 11.03 3.35
CA LEU A 82 14.17 11.28 2.27
C LEU A 82 14.85 12.65 2.44
N ILE A 83 14.09 13.70 2.69
CA ILE A 83 14.60 15.05 2.91
C ILE A 83 15.58 15.06 4.09
N THR A 84 15.20 14.46 5.20
CA THR A 84 16.05 14.36 6.40
C THR A 84 17.33 13.56 6.10
N SER A 85 17.22 12.44 5.40
CA SER A 85 18.37 11.59 5.06
C SER A 85 19.35 12.29 4.15
N ILE A 86 18.88 13.10 3.22
CA ILE A 86 19.75 13.92 2.36
C ILE A 86 20.47 14.98 3.19
N ALA A 87 19.75 15.70 4.04
CA ALA A 87 20.30 16.75 4.88
C ALA A 87 21.35 16.22 5.86
N GLU A 88 21.13 15.04 6.42
CA GLU A 88 22.03 14.41 7.39
C GLU A 88 23.08 13.49 6.75
N LYS A 89 23.14 13.40 5.42
CA LYS A 89 24.04 12.54 4.65
C LYS A 89 23.95 11.06 5.04
N LYS A 90 22.71 10.58 5.24
CA LYS A 90 22.38 9.20 5.63
C LYS A 90 21.67 8.42 4.53
N MET A 91 22.00 8.68 3.26
CA MET A 91 21.33 8.01 2.14
C MET A 91 21.61 6.51 2.07
N ILE A 92 22.77 6.05 2.55
CA ILE A 92 23.06 4.62 2.61
C ILE A 92 22.08 3.91 3.54
N ASP A 93 21.82 4.49 4.71
CA ASP A 93 20.85 3.94 5.67
C ASP A 93 19.43 3.97 5.11
N PHE A 94 19.07 5.03 4.40
CA PHE A 94 17.78 5.14 3.73
C PHE A 94 17.59 4.03 2.68
N HIS A 95 18.59 3.82 1.81
CA HIS A 95 18.55 2.75 0.82
C HIS A 95 18.47 1.36 1.47
N ASN A 96 19.23 1.13 2.53
CA ASN A 96 19.21 -0.15 3.25
C ASN A 96 17.84 -0.42 3.90
N LYS A 97 17.16 0.63 4.36
CA LYS A 97 15.84 0.51 4.95
C LYS A 97 14.78 0.13 3.91
N TYR A 98 14.76 0.81 2.76
CA TYR A 98 13.67 0.68 1.78
C TYR A 98 13.91 -0.37 0.70
N ARG A 99 15.16 -0.60 0.30
CA ARG A 99 15.47 -1.46 -0.85
C ARG A 99 15.75 -2.92 -0.51
N LYS A 100 15.72 -3.28 0.78
CA LYS A 100 16.05 -4.64 1.25
C LYS A 100 14.89 -5.35 1.95
N VAL A 101 13.72 -4.76 1.96
CA VAL A 101 12.53 -5.37 2.56
C VAL A 101 11.96 -6.47 1.67
N ASP A 102 11.18 -7.36 2.27
CA ASP A 102 10.45 -8.40 1.53
C ASP A 102 9.11 -7.89 1.03
N VAL A 103 8.50 -6.96 1.77
CA VAL A 103 7.20 -6.37 1.42
C VAL A 103 7.24 -4.88 1.75
N LEU A 104 6.90 -4.05 0.76
CA LEU A 104 6.76 -2.60 0.93
C LEU A 104 5.29 -2.21 0.77
N LEU A 105 4.71 -1.65 1.83
CA LEU A 105 3.34 -1.16 1.87
C LEU A 105 3.39 0.37 1.96
N VAL A 106 2.94 1.07 0.91
CA VAL A 106 2.94 2.54 0.88
C VAL A 106 1.51 3.05 0.87
N ASP A 107 1.14 3.72 1.95
CA ASP A 107 -0.19 4.31 2.11
C ASP A 107 -0.20 5.74 1.59
N ASP A 108 -1.27 6.14 0.92
CA ASP A 108 -1.46 7.50 0.40
C ASP A 108 -0.31 7.96 -0.50
N VAL A 109 0.01 7.16 -1.51
CA VAL A 109 1.12 7.45 -2.44
C VAL A 109 0.90 8.73 -3.26
N GLN A 110 -0.33 9.24 -3.36
CA GLN A 110 -0.63 10.50 -4.06
C GLN A 110 0.14 11.70 -3.47
N PHE A 111 0.60 11.61 -2.22
CA PHE A 111 1.37 12.69 -1.59
C PHE A 111 2.79 12.88 -2.14
N ILE A 112 3.27 11.99 -3.01
CA ILE A 112 4.53 12.23 -3.75
C ILE A 112 4.33 13.09 -5.01
N SER A 113 3.09 13.42 -5.33
CA SER A 113 2.74 14.29 -6.47
C SER A 113 3.52 15.60 -6.45
N GLY A 114 4.07 15.99 -7.60
CA GLY A 114 4.83 17.23 -7.75
C GLY A 114 6.22 17.26 -7.10
N LYS A 115 6.64 16.18 -6.46
CA LYS A 115 7.93 16.10 -5.74
C LYS A 115 8.91 15.30 -6.56
N ILE A 116 9.66 15.97 -7.44
CA ILE A 116 10.52 15.35 -8.44
C ILE A 116 11.56 14.43 -7.81
N GLN A 117 12.27 14.90 -6.79
CA GLN A 117 13.32 14.14 -6.12
C GLN A 117 12.77 12.92 -5.38
N THR A 118 11.61 13.08 -4.74
CA THR A 118 10.91 11.97 -4.08
C THR A 118 10.47 10.91 -5.09
N GLN A 119 9.94 11.32 -6.22
CA GLN A 119 9.52 10.41 -7.29
C GLN A 119 10.70 9.65 -7.88
N GLU A 120 11.84 10.30 -8.08
CA GLU A 120 13.06 9.65 -8.56
C GLU A 120 13.54 8.57 -7.59
N GLU A 121 13.63 8.89 -6.31
CA GLU A 121 14.05 7.92 -5.29
C GLU A 121 13.05 6.78 -5.16
N PHE A 122 11.76 7.09 -5.18
CA PHE A 122 10.71 6.08 -5.13
C PHE A 122 10.77 5.15 -6.34
N PHE A 123 11.04 5.68 -7.54
CA PHE A 123 11.22 4.87 -8.74
C PHE A 123 12.36 3.87 -8.58
N HIS A 124 13.52 4.30 -8.08
CA HIS A 124 14.66 3.40 -7.86
C HIS A 124 14.37 2.33 -6.82
N THR A 125 13.71 2.70 -5.73
CA THR A 125 13.26 1.76 -4.70
C THR A 125 12.31 0.72 -5.29
N PHE A 126 11.32 1.17 -6.06
CA PHE A 126 10.37 0.31 -6.74
C PHE A 126 11.07 -0.69 -7.68
N GLU A 127 11.99 -0.20 -8.52
CA GLU A 127 12.72 -1.04 -9.47
C GLU A 127 13.57 -2.10 -8.75
N ASN A 128 14.27 -1.72 -7.68
CA ASN A 128 15.06 -2.67 -6.90
C ASN A 128 14.21 -3.79 -6.31
N LEU A 129 13.09 -3.45 -5.70
CA LEU A 129 12.19 -4.43 -5.10
C LEU A 129 11.50 -5.30 -6.14
N SER A 130 11.03 -4.69 -7.23
CA SER A 130 10.37 -5.41 -8.32
C SER A 130 11.29 -6.43 -8.98
N GLN A 131 12.53 -6.05 -9.28
CA GLN A 131 13.52 -6.95 -9.89
C GLN A 131 13.92 -8.09 -8.95
N ALA A 132 13.88 -7.87 -7.65
CA ALA A 132 14.15 -8.90 -6.65
C ALA A 132 12.91 -9.78 -6.34
N GLY A 133 11.79 -9.58 -7.01
CA GLY A 133 10.56 -10.33 -6.80
C GLY A 133 9.85 -10.01 -5.47
N LYS A 134 10.14 -8.87 -4.88
CA LYS A 134 9.54 -8.45 -3.61
C LYS A 134 8.17 -7.80 -3.84
N GLN A 135 7.26 -7.96 -2.88
CA GLN A 135 5.90 -7.44 -3.00
C GLN A 135 5.83 -5.95 -2.70
N ILE A 136 5.12 -5.23 -3.56
CA ILE A 136 4.79 -3.81 -3.36
C ILE A 136 3.27 -3.67 -3.36
N VAL A 137 2.72 -2.98 -2.37
CA VAL A 137 1.30 -2.61 -2.30
C VAL A 137 1.20 -1.10 -2.06
N LEU A 138 0.41 -0.44 -2.90
CA LEU A 138 0.25 1.01 -2.85
C LEU A 138 -1.23 1.35 -2.66
N THR A 139 -1.52 2.40 -1.91
CA THR A 139 -2.85 2.98 -1.86
C THR A 139 -2.84 4.43 -2.31
N SER A 140 -3.97 4.90 -2.82
CA SER A 140 -4.15 6.28 -3.25
C SER A 140 -5.61 6.68 -3.15
N ASP A 141 -5.86 8.00 -3.10
CA ASP A 141 -7.22 8.54 -3.18
C ASP A 141 -7.77 8.53 -4.61
N ARG A 142 -6.92 8.26 -5.62
CA ARG A 142 -7.26 8.27 -7.04
C ARG A 142 -6.38 7.28 -7.82
N PRO A 143 -6.80 6.85 -9.04
CA PRO A 143 -5.98 5.97 -9.86
C PRO A 143 -4.71 6.67 -10.35
N PRO A 144 -3.67 5.91 -10.78
CA PRO A 144 -2.39 6.50 -11.19
C PRO A 144 -2.49 7.59 -12.24
N LYS A 145 -3.35 7.41 -13.24
CA LYS A 145 -3.54 8.39 -14.33
C LYS A 145 -4.13 9.72 -13.88
N GLU A 146 -4.77 9.77 -12.72
CA GLU A 146 -5.36 10.98 -12.14
C GLU A 146 -4.47 11.64 -11.08
N ILE A 147 -3.32 11.06 -10.76
CA ILE A 147 -2.35 11.69 -9.87
C ILE A 147 -1.62 12.76 -10.68
N LEU A 148 -1.88 14.03 -10.31
CA LEU A 148 -1.28 15.18 -10.99
C LEU A 148 0.23 15.19 -10.80
N THR A 149 0.97 15.65 -11.83
CA THR A 149 2.43 15.79 -11.78
C THR A 149 3.16 14.52 -11.34
N LEU A 150 2.61 13.34 -11.68
CA LEU A 150 3.29 12.07 -11.53
C LEU A 150 4.07 11.76 -12.81
N GLU A 151 5.36 11.43 -12.67
CA GLU A 151 6.20 11.06 -13.81
C GLU A 151 5.65 9.82 -14.52
N ASP A 152 5.72 9.81 -15.86
CA ASP A 152 5.16 8.74 -16.68
C ASP A 152 5.74 7.36 -16.34
N ARG A 153 7.04 7.29 -16.05
CA ARG A 153 7.69 6.03 -15.68
C ARG A 153 7.13 5.44 -14.38
N LEU A 154 6.80 6.28 -13.40
CA LEU A 154 6.13 5.83 -12.17
C LEU A 154 4.69 5.41 -12.43
N ARG A 155 3.95 6.20 -13.19
CA ARG A 155 2.58 5.85 -13.56
C ARG A 155 2.52 4.48 -14.22
N THR A 156 3.40 4.22 -15.17
CA THR A 156 3.52 2.93 -15.86
C THR A 156 3.78 1.80 -14.88
N ARG A 157 4.68 2.00 -13.92
CA ARG A 157 5.00 1.00 -12.90
C ARG A 157 3.82 0.72 -11.97
N PHE A 158 3.10 1.76 -11.56
CA PHE A 158 1.91 1.60 -10.70
C PHE A 158 0.79 0.81 -11.39
N GLU A 159 0.70 0.91 -12.70
CA GLU A 159 -0.31 0.23 -13.50
C GLU A 159 0.10 -1.20 -13.93
N TRP A 160 1.33 -1.62 -13.68
CA TRP A 160 1.86 -2.91 -14.15
C TRP A 160 1.16 -4.13 -13.55
N GLY A 161 0.83 -4.08 -12.27
CA GLY A 161 0.20 -5.18 -11.59
C GLY A 161 -1.32 -5.11 -11.68
N LEU A 162 -1.98 -5.01 -10.54
CA LEU A 162 -3.43 -4.93 -10.47
C LEU A 162 -3.87 -3.59 -9.90
N LEU A 163 -4.82 -2.94 -10.57
CA LEU A 163 -5.54 -1.78 -10.06
C LEU A 163 -6.85 -2.26 -9.45
N ALA A 164 -7.07 -1.98 -8.19
CA ALA A 164 -8.29 -2.36 -7.47
C ALA A 164 -8.93 -1.11 -6.86
N ASP A 165 -10.15 -0.80 -7.28
CA ASP A 165 -10.88 0.34 -6.74
C ASP A 165 -11.77 -0.05 -5.56
N ILE A 166 -11.98 0.92 -4.67
CA ILE A 166 -12.99 0.85 -3.62
C ILE A 166 -13.95 2.00 -3.83
N GLN A 167 -15.23 1.66 -3.99
CA GLN A 167 -16.31 2.63 -4.15
C GLN A 167 -16.94 2.94 -2.79
N PRO A 168 -17.70 4.06 -2.67
CA PRO A 168 -18.51 4.30 -1.49
C PRO A 168 -19.43 3.10 -1.20
N PRO A 169 -19.67 2.74 0.09
CA PRO A 169 -20.44 1.56 0.42
C PRO A 169 -21.88 1.67 -0.09
N ASP A 170 -22.42 0.54 -0.53
CA ASP A 170 -23.82 0.42 -0.90
C ASP A 170 -24.71 0.31 0.37
N LEU A 171 -26.04 0.24 0.16
CA LEU A 171 -26.99 0.14 1.27
C LEU A 171 -26.79 -1.12 2.11
N GLU A 172 -26.39 -2.23 1.50
CA GLU A 172 -26.13 -3.49 2.19
C GLU A 172 -24.94 -3.37 3.13
N THR A 173 -23.82 -2.83 2.66
CA THR A 173 -22.61 -2.60 3.46
C THR A 173 -22.88 -1.63 4.61
N VAL A 174 -23.58 -0.54 4.36
CA VAL A 174 -23.97 0.45 5.38
C VAL A 174 -24.86 -0.19 6.45
N SER A 175 -25.86 -0.96 6.05
CA SER A 175 -26.77 -1.65 6.98
C SER A 175 -26.03 -2.64 7.87
N TYR A 176 -25.12 -3.42 7.31
CA TYR A 176 -24.30 -4.37 8.07
C TYR A 176 -23.38 -3.64 9.08
N THR A 177 -22.76 -2.56 8.68
CA THR A 177 -21.91 -1.74 9.55
C THR A 177 -22.72 -1.16 10.70
N HIS A 178 -23.92 -0.65 10.43
CA HIS A 178 -24.83 -0.12 11.43
C HIS A 178 -25.25 -1.18 12.45
N LEU A 179 -25.61 -2.37 12.00
CA LEU A 179 -25.99 -3.49 12.87
C LEU A 179 -24.83 -3.94 13.77
N ARG A 180 -23.60 -3.91 13.29
CA ARG A 180 -22.43 -4.27 14.08
C ARG A 180 -22.04 -3.22 15.12
N ALA A 181 -22.37 -1.96 14.90
CA ALA A 181 -22.09 -0.86 15.84
C ALA A 181 -23.04 -0.84 17.04
N HIS A 182 -24.16 -1.57 16.96
CA HIS A 182 -25.15 -1.74 18.01
C HIS A 182 -25.08 -3.15 18.61
#